data_f97a7587a7e6b979302bb6b2df963321
#
_entry.id   f97a7587a7e6b979302bb6b2df963321
#
_cell.length_a   1.000
_cell.length_b   1.000
_cell.length_c   1.000
_cell.angle_alpha   90.00
_cell.angle_beta   90.00
_cell.angle_gamma   90.00
#
_symmetry.space_group_name_H-M   'P 1'
#
loop_
_entity.id
_entity.type
_entity.pdbx_description
1 polymer ?
#
loop_
_entity_poly.entity_id
_entity_poly.type
_entity_poly.pdbx_seq_one_letter_code
_entity_poly.pdbx_strand_id
1 'polypeptide(L)'
;MKKGMNLKLLSVLCVVALVFLALSVSAFSKERVEELINADDGGEITLGNVTIAFGPDVLTKDTKIFVIDFGDGTYQFGPEIKVNGTFTLYFADAPKGKSVVLTFKEGEWIELKCKNGYVKTDHFSRYRGAW
;
A
#
# COMPACT_ATOMS: atom_id res chain seq x y z
N MET A 1 44.38 24.12 -15.56
CA MET A 1 44.00 22.85 -16.19
C MET A 1 43.89 21.69 -15.20
N LYS A 2 44.89 21.45 -14.35
CA LYS A 2 44.81 20.38 -13.33
C LYS A 2 43.65 20.55 -12.33
N LYS A 3 43.29 21.79 -11.98
CA LYS A 3 42.15 22.10 -11.08
C LYS A 3 40.81 21.68 -11.67
N GLY A 4 40.61 21.78 -12.99
CA GLY A 4 39.39 21.38 -13.65
C GLY A 4 39.15 19.86 -13.67
N MET A 5 40.23 19.09 -13.78
CA MET A 5 40.16 17.63 -13.72
C MET A 5 39.83 17.14 -12.33
N ASN A 6 40.37 17.76 -11.27
CA ASN A 6 40.07 17.40 -9.89
C ASN A 6 38.64 17.72 -9.51
N LEU A 7 38.09 18.83 -10.01
CA LEU A 7 36.70 19.21 -9.81
C LEU A 7 35.72 18.22 -10.46
N LYS A 8 36.04 17.72 -11.65
CA LYS A 8 35.25 16.70 -12.33
C LYS A 8 35.27 15.37 -11.57
N LEU A 9 36.40 14.94 -11.05
CA LEU A 9 36.53 13.74 -10.23
C LEU A 9 35.72 13.85 -8.92
N LEU A 10 35.82 14.99 -8.24
CA LEU A 10 35.02 15.27 -7.04
C LEU A 10 33.51 15.24 -7.32
N SER A 11 33.09 15.81 -8.44
CA SER A 11 31.69 15.81 -8.86
C SER A 11 31.15 14.40 -9.10
N VAL A 12 31.92 13.54 -9.76
CA VAL A 12 31.54 12.14 -10.02
C VAL A 12 31.46 11.35 -8.72
N LEU A 13 32.40 11.54 -7.80
CA LEU A 13 32.36 10.88 -6.49
C LEU A 13 31.15 11.30 -5.66
N CYS A 14 30.79 12.57 -5.66
CA CYS A 14 29.59 13.06 -4.96
C CYS A 14 28.30 12.47 -5.55
N VAL A 15 28.19 12.37 -6.87
CA VAL A 15 27.02 11.78 -7.54
C VAL A 15 26.87 10.30 -7.20
N VAL A 16 27.97 9.54 -7.21
CA VAL A 16 27.95 8.12 -6.84
C VAL A 16 27.53 7.93 -5.38
N ALA A 17 28.05 8.76 -4.46
CA ALA A 17 27.67 8.71 -3.06
C ALA A 17 26.19 9.06 -2.84
N LEU A 18 25.66 10.05 -3.54
CA LEU A 18 24.25 10.42 -3.49
C LEU A 18 23.33 9.32 -4.01
N VAL A 19 23.69 8.67 -5.11
CA VAL A 19 22.93 7.56 -5.66
C VAL A 19 22.91 6.38 -4.69
N PHE A 20 24.02 6.09 -4.05
CA PHE A 20 24.10 5.01 -3.06
C PHE A 20 23.24 5.29 -1.83
N LEU A 21 23.25 6.52 -1.32
CA LEU A 21 22.39 6.97 -0.22
C LEU A 21 20.91 6.91 -0.60
N ALA A 22 20.54 7.32 -1.80
CA ALA A 22 19.17 7.25 -2.30
C ALA A 22 18.66 5.81 -2.38
N LEU A 23 19.48 4.86 -2.80
CA LEU A 23 19.14 3.45 -2.84
C LEU A 23 18.94 2.87 -1.44
N SER A 24 19.79 3.20 -0.47
CA SER A 24 19.63 2.75 0.91
C SER A 24 18.40 3.33 1.58
N VAL A 25 18.07 4.60 1.31
CA VAL A 25 16.86 5.24 1.86
C VAL A 25 15.61 4.68 1.21
N SER A 26 15.61 4.41 -0.12
CA SER A 26 14.46 3.85 -0.81
C SER A 26 14.09 2.43 -0.36
N ALA A 27 15.07 1.65 0.14
CA ALA A 27 14.80 0.32 0.69
C ALA A 27 13.91 0.34 1.94
N PHE A 28 13.80 1.47 2.66
CA PHE A 28 13.00 1.64 3.86
C PHE A 28 11.86 2.66 3.68
N SER A 29 11.70 3.24 2.48
CA SER A 29 10.65 4.22 2.25
C SER A 29 9.30 3.56 2.04
N LYS A 30 8.27 4.19 2.60
CA LYS A 30 6.87 3.84 2.37
C LYS A 30 6.49 4.25 0.95
N GLU A 31 5.69 3.43 0.31
CA GLU A 31 5.06 3.78 -0.94
C GLU A 31 3.61 4.18 -0.69
N ARG A 32 3.12 5.14 -1.45
CA ARG A 32 1.74 5.61 -1.37
C ARG A 32 1.19 5.80 -2.77
N VAL A 33 -0.02 5.31 -3.00
CA VAL A 33 -0.80 5.58 -4.20
C VAL A 33 -2.16 6.14 -3.80
N GLU A 34 -2.69 7.07 -4.59
CA GLU A 34 -4.02 7.65 -4.39
C GLU A 34 -4.71 7.76 -5.73
N GLU A 35 -5.94 7.30 -5.82
CA GLU A 35 -6.74 7.34 -7.04
C GLU A 35 -8.20 7.68 -6.71
N LEU A 36 -8.83 8.42 -7.61
CA LEU A 36 -10.26 8.69 -7.55
C LEU A 36 -11.02 7.45 -7.99
N ILE A 37 -11.85 6.92 -7.10
CA ILE A 37 -12.77 5.81 -7.40
C ILE A 37 -14.18 6.37 -7.57
N ASN A 38 -14.78 6.09 -8.71
CA ASN A 38 -16.15 6.47 -9.00
C ASN A 38 -17.12 5.58 -8.23
N ALA A 39 -18.09 6.19 -7.54
CA ALA A 39 -19.05 5.46 -6.73
C ALA A 39 -19.96 4.55 -7.56
N ASP A 40 -20.42 5.03 -8.72
CA ASP A 40 -21.35 4.29 -9.56
C ASP A 40 -20.72 3.05 -10.20
N ASP A 41 -19.49 3.17 -10.64
CA ASP A 41 -18.78 2.09 -11.37
C ASP A 41 -17.94 1.21 -10.45
N GLY A 42 -17.51 1.73 -9.31
CA GLY A 42 -16.50 1.09 -8.50
C GLY A 42 -15.10 1.23 -9.11
N GLY A 43 -14.19 0.38 -8.70
CA GLY A 43 -12.82 0.37 -9.20
C GLY A 43 -11.89 -0.34 -8.25
N GLU A 44 -10.61 -0.37 -8.62
CA GLU A 44 -9.59 -1.04 -7.81
C GLU A 44 -8.28 -0.29 -7.84
N ILE A 45 -7.49 -0.46 -6.79
CA ILE A 45 -6.14 0.07 -6.65
C ILE A 45 -5.23 -1.06 -6.22
N THR A 46 -4.09 -1.21 -6.89
CA THR A 46 -3.06 -2.18 -6.54
C THR A 46 -1.78 -1.47 -6.15
N LEU A 47 -1.22 -1.87 -5.02
CA LEU A 47 0.10 -1.42 -4.56
C LEU A 47 0.81 -2.61 -3.91
N GLY A 48 2.00 -2.95 -4.41
CA GLY A 48 2.73 -4.11 -3.93
C GLY A 48 1.92 -5.40 -4.12
N ASN A 49 1.77 -6.17 -3.05
CA ASN A 49 1.04 -7.44 -3.07
C ASN A 49 -0.45 -7.30 -2.76
N VAL A 50 -0.96 -6.08 -2.56
CA VAL A 50 -2.35 -5.88 -2.17
C VAL A 50 -3.14 -5.14 -3.25
N THR A 51 -4.39 -5.55 -3.42
CA THR A 51 -5.39 -4.85 -4.23
C THR A 51 -6.60 -4.56 -3.35
N ILE A 52 -7.09 -3.32 -3.39
CA ILE A 52 -8.38 -2.95 -2.80
C ILE A 52 -9.37 -2.75 -3.94
N ALA A 53 -10.52 -3.41 -3.88
CA ALA A 53 -11.53 -3.39 -4.92
C ALA A 53 -12.90 -3.02 -4.36
N PHE A 54 -13.55 -2.08 -5.05
CA PHE A 54 -14.89 -1.61 -4.73
C PHE A 54 -15.84 -1.98 -5.86
N GLY A 55 -16.94 -2.66 -5.51
CA GLY A 55 -18.04 -2.87 -6.44
C GLY A 55 -18.82 -1.59 -6.68
N PRO A 56 -19.76 -1.60 -7.66
CA PRO A 56 -20.67 -0.48 -7.88
C PRO A 56 -21.44 -0.14 -6.59
N ASP A 57 -21.60 1.14 -6.33
CA ASP A 57 -22.38 1.69 -5.21
C ASP A 57 -21.89 1.33 -3.79
N VAL A 58 -20.73 0.71 -3.65
CA VAL A 58 -20.11 0.48 -2.34
C VAL A 58 -19.66 1.80 -1.73
N LEU A 59 -19.02 2.67 -2.50
CA LEU A 59 -18.74 4.04 -2.07
C LEU A 59 -20.03 4.88 -2.18
N THR A 60 -20.27 5.73 -1.20
CA THR A 60 -21.44 6.62 -1.18
C THR A 60 -21.31 7.80 -2.13
N LYS A 61 -20.08 8.15 -2.47
CA LYS A 61 -19.72 9.22 -3.43
C LYS A 61 -18.36 8.93 -4.01
N ASP A 62 -18.03 9.60 -5.12
CA ASP A 62 -16.70 9.55 -5.70
C ASP A 62 -15.67 9.97 -4.65
N THR A 63 -14.67 9.14 -4.43
CA THR A 63 -13.72 9.34 -3.33
C THR A 63 -12.30 9.04 -3.80
N LYS A 64 -11.37 9.88 -3.40
CA LYS A 64 -9.93 9.59 -3.53
C LYS A 64 -9.54 8.60 -2.46
N ILE A 65 -9.27 7.37 -2.89
CA ILE A 65 -8.83 6.29 -2.02
C ILE A 65 -7.32 6.22 -2.06
N PHE A 66 -6.68 6.09 -0.91
CA PHE A 66 -5.24 5.91 -0.84
C PHE A 66 -4.86 4.56 -0.22
N VAL A 67 -3.71 4.07 -0.63
CA VAL A 67 -3.06 2.87 -0.10
C VAL A 67 -1.63 3.24 0.25
N ILE A 68 -1.19 2.85 1.43
CA ILE A 68 0.19 3.01 1.89
C ILE A 68 0.78 1.63 2.13
N ASP A 69 1.91 1.35 1.49
CA ASP A 69 2.72 0.16 1.74
C ASP A 69 3.86 0.56 2.68
N PHE A 70 3.88 -0.03 3.89
CA PHE A 70 4.91 0.27 4.88
C PHE A 70 6.23 -0.50 4.63
N GLY A 71 6.23 -1.44 3.68
CA GLY A 71 7.42 -2.22 3.35
C GLY A 71 7.68 -3.41 4.27
N ASP A 72 6.88 -3.59 5.32
CA ASP A 72 6.98 -4.67 6.30
C ASP A 72 5.83 -5.68 6.22
N GLY A 73 5.06 -5.64 5.14
CA GLY A 73 3.86 -6.46 4.97
C GLY A 73 2.59 -5.81 5.52
N THR A 74 2.69 -4.62 6.11
CA THR A 74 1.55 -3.84 6.59
C THR A 74 1.14 -2.84 5.53
N TYR A 75 -0.16 -2.70 5.32
CA TYR A 75 -0.77 -1.74 4.40
C TYR A 75 -1.80 -0.90 5.16
N GLN A 76 -1.92 0.36 4.78
CA GLN A 76 -2.98 1.23 5.30
C GLN A 76 -3.85 1.69 4.16
N PHE A 77 -5.15 1.65 4.38
CA PHE A 77 -6.18 2.09 3.42
C PHE A 77 -6.96 3.24 4.02
N GLY A 78 -7.29 4.21 3.21
CA GLY A 78 -8.07 5.36 3.64
C GLY A 78 -8.67 6.14 2.47
N PRO A 79 -9.40 7.20 2.77
CA PRO A 79 -9.71 7.73 4.10
C PRO A 79 -10.72 6.87 4.87
N GLU A 80 -10.80 7.08 6.18
CA GLU A 80 -11.83 6.44 7.02
C GLU A 80 -13.21 6.99 6.68
N ILE A 81 -13.98 6.22 5.92
CA ILE A 81 -15.34 6.57 5.50
C ILE A 81 -16.24 5.35 5.65
N LYS A 82 -17.56 5.59 5.75
CA LYS A 82 -18.55 4.52 5.70
C LYS A 82 -18.81 4.09 4.27
N VAL A 83 -18.98 2.80 4.09
CA VAL A 83 -19.34 2.20 2.80
C VAL A 83 -20.66 1.49 2.90
N ASN A 84 -21.27 1.23 1.75
CA ASN A 84 -22.48 0.40 1.63
C ASN A 84 -22.06 -1.05 1.45
N GLY A 85 -22.29 -1.89 2.46
CA GLY A 85 -21.85 -3.28 2.42
C GLY A 85 -20.35 -3.42 2.71
N THR A 86 -19.65 -4.14 1.85
CA THR A 86 -18.21 -4.44 2.02
C THR A 86 -17.44 -4.14 0.75
N PHE A 87 -16.15 -3.88 0.91
CA PHE A 87 -15.17 -3.90 -0.17
C PHE A 87 -14.23 -5.10 0.01
N THR A 88 -13.45 -5.40 -1.00
CA THR A 88 -12.59 -6.58 -1.03
C THR A 88 -11.12 -6.18 -1.01
N LEU A 89 -10.34 -6.85 -0.17
CA LEU A 89 -8.88 -6.81 -0.21
C LEU A 89 -8.38 -8.13 -0.77
N TYR A 90 -7.38 -8.06 -1.65
CA TYR A 90 -6.70 -9.22 -2.19
C TYR A 90 -5.21 -9.14 -1.88
N PHE A 91 -4.69 -10.19 -1.25
CA PHE A 91 -3.27 -10.34 -0.91
C PHE A 91 -2.66 -11.40 -1.82
N ALA A 92 -1.86 -10.96 -2.78
CA ALA A 92 -1.27 -11.85 -3.78
C ALA A 92 -0.27 -12.85 -3.19
N ASP A 93 0.34 -12.52 -2.04
CA ASP A 93 1.31 -13.36 -1.34
C ASP A 93 0.67 -14.31 -0.32
N ALA A 94 -0.65 -14.31 -0.18
CA ALA A 94 -1.34 -15.22 0.72
C ALA A 94 -1.27 -16.66 0.23
N PRO A 95 -1.19 -17.64 1.15
CA PRO A 95 -1.27 -19.04 0.77
C PRO A 95 -2.65 -19.39 0.22
N LYS A 96 -2.72 -20.44 -0.57
CA LYS A 96 -3.99 -20.98 -1.03
C LYS A 96 -4.79 -21.56 0.13
N GLY A 97 -6.11 -21.44 0.05
CA GLY A 97 -7.00 -21.92 1.08
C GLY A 97 -7.24 -20.90 2.19
N LYS A 98 -7.48 -21.37 3.39
CA LYS A 98 -7.80 -20.54 4.54
C LYS A 98 -6.55 -19.97 5.17
N SER A 99 -6.57 -18.68 5.45
CA SER A 99 -5.53 -17.98 6.20
C SER A 99 -6.16 -16.86 7.02
N VAL A 100 -5.33 -16.07 7.70
CA VAL A 100 -5.77 -14.98 8.55
C VAL A 100 -5.08 -13.70 8.13
N VAL A 101 -5.86 -12.63 8.05
CA VAL A 101 -5.37 -11.27 7.90
C VAL A 101 -5.68 -10.54 9.20
N LEU A 102 -4.73 -9.75 9.67
CA LEU A 102 -4.91 -8.92 10.85
C LEU A 102 -5.27 -7.50 10.41
N THR A 103 -6.22 -6.91 11.10
CA THR A 103 -6.57 -5.50 10.93
C THR A 103 -6.53 -4.77 12.25
N PHE A 104 -6.11 -3.50 12.23
CA PHE A 104 -6.02 -2.68 13.44
C PHE A 104 -7.36 -1.95 13.65
N LYS A 105 -7.98 -2.19 14.80
CA LYS A 105 -9.27 -1.61 15.16
C LYS A 105 -9.32 -1.33 16.66
N GLU A 106 -9.67 -0.10 17.02
CA GLU A 106 -9.83 0.32 18.42
C GLU A 106 -8.61 -0.01 19.31
N GLY A 107 -7.41 0.22 18.76
CA GLY A 107 -6.17 -0.02 19.50
C GLY A 107 -5.69 -1.48 19.52
N GLU A 108 -6.38 -2.38 18.85
CA GLU A 108 -6.06 -3.81 18.82
C GLU A 108 -5.95 -4.37 17.42
N TRP A 109 -5.12 -5.38 17.25
CA TRP A 109 -5.09 -6.21 16.05
C TRP A 109 -6.12 -7.32 16.18
N ILE A 110 -7.09 -7.35 15.26
CA ILE A 110 -8.13 -8.39 15.22
C ILE A 110 -7.95 -9.25 13.98
N GLU A 111 -8.37 -10.51 14.08
CA GLU A 111 -8.27 -11.48 13.00
C GLU A 111 -9.47 -11.40 12.07
N LEU A 112 -9.19 -11.42 10.76
CA LEU A 112 -10.19 -11.57 9.71
C LEU A 112 -9.91 -12.84 8.92
N LYS A 113 -10.96 -13.54 8.56
CA LYS A 113 -10.84 -14.72 7.70
C LYS A 113 -10.43 -14.32 6.29
N CYS A 114 -9.42 -15.00 5.78
CA CYS A 114 -8.91 -14.85 4.43
C CYS A 114 -9.03 -16.17 3.69
N LYS A 115 -9.50 -16.13 2.46
CA LYS A 115 -9.60 -17.31 1.62
C LYS A 115 -8.99 -17.03 0.25
N ASN A 116 -7.97 -17.78 -0.11
CA ASN A 116 -7.23 -17.61 -1.37
C ASN A 116 -6.76 -16.16 -1.56
N GLY A 117 -6.36 -15.49 -0.48
CA GLY A 117 -5.94 -14.11 -0.50
C GLY A 117 -7.04 -13.06 -0.41
N TYR A 118 -8.31 -13.45 -0.45
CA TYR A 118 -9.45 -12.53 -0.43
C TYR A 118 -10.00 -12.31 0.97
N VAL A 119 -10.21 -11.05 1.30
CA VAL A 119 -10.83 -10.59 2.55
C VAL A 119 -11.94 -9.61 2.21
N LYS A 120 -13.12 -9.80 2.83
CA LYS A 120 -14.21 -8.82 2.76
C LYS A 120 -14.24 -8.03 4.06
N THR A 121 -14.29 -6.71 3.95
CA THR A 121 -14.29 -5.82 5.11
C THR A 121 -15.08 -4.54 4.80
N ASP A 122 -15.47 -3.83 5.83
CA ASP A 122 -16.25 -2.60 5.71
C ASP A 122 -15.54 -1.39 6.33
N HIS A 123 -14.33 -1.53 6.83
CA HIS A 123 -13.62 -0.42 7.45
C HIS A 123 -12.22 -0.23 6.88
N PHE A 124 -11.80 1.03 6.84
CA PHE A 124 -10.47 1.46 6.41
C PHE A 124 -9.55 1.52 7.62
N SER A 125 -8.41 0.86 7.53
CA SER A 125 -7.44 0.77 8.61
C SER A 125 -6.12 0.21 8.09
N ARG A 126 -5.29 -0.26 9.01
CA ARG A 126 -4.09 -1.04 8.70
C ARG A 126 -4.44 -2.51 8.63
N TYR A 127 -3.82 -3.19 7.67
CA TYR A 127 -4.00 -4.63 7.42
C TYR A 127 -2.66 -5.28 7.17
N ARG A 128 -2.51 -6.51 7.64
CA ARG A 128 -1.34 -7.34 7.33
C ARG A 128 -1.71 -8.83 7.32
N GLY A 129 -1.04 -9.60 6.48
CA GLY A 129 -1.19 -11.05 6.48
C GLY A 129 -0.53 -11.68 7.70
N ALA A 130 -1.10 -12.78 8.16
CA ALA A 130 -0.55 -13.58 9.27
C ALA A 130 -0.06 -14.94 8.75
N TRP A 131 0.79 -14.89 7.73
CA TRP A 131 1.43 -16.05 7.11
C TRP A 131 2.93 -15.89 6.92
#